data_1c245dee7089efda14a2d3fc284a721a
#
_entry.id   1c245dee7089efda14a2d3fc284a721a
#
_cell.length_a   1.000
_cell.length_b   1.000
_cell.length_c   1.000
_cell.angle_alpha   90.00
_cell.angle_beta   90.00
_cell.angle_gamma   90.00
#
_symmetry.space_group_name_H-M   'P 1'
#
loop_
_entity.id
_entity.type
_entity.pdbx_description
1 polymer ?
#
loop_
_entity_poly.entity_id
_entity_poly.type
_entity_poly.pdbx_seq_one_letter_code
_entity_poly.pdbx_strand_id
1 'polypeptide(L)'
;SQYFRYIVNANTDFVELKNEMLHIRNYFEIQRARYPEEFFAIVEWDEELDNCLIPPLLIQNFVENAIKHSLMIGNSIDIFVIAKKMGDEKIQIFVADTGKGISDEILEKIKRFRETKQYQDGLGVGIQNAIERLEVLYEGKAELKIGRDRPNGTRVELILERKEKGDA
;
A
#
# COMPACT_ATOMS: atom_id res chain seq x y z
N SER A 1 3.70 -15.60 -9.98
CA SER A 1 3.30 -14.51 -10.86
C SER A 1 4.53 -13.82 -11.49
N GLN A 2 4.31 -13.08 -12.53
CA GLN A 2 5.39 -12.31 -13.18
C GLN A 2 6.01 -11.30 -12.23
N TYR A 3 5.20 -10.67 -11.41
CA TYR A 3 5.66 -9.69 -10.43
C TYR A 3 6.53 -10.34 -9.36
N PHE A 4 6.10 -11.48 -8.83
CA PHE A 4 6.89 -12.23 -7.87
C PHE A 4 8.24 -12.66 -8.46
N ARG A 5 8.25 -13.15 -9.69
CA ARG A 5 9.49 -13.51 -10.39
C ARG A 5 10.39 -12.29 -10.58
N TYR A 6 9.80 -11.15 -10.89
CA TYR A 6 10.54 -9.90 -11.05
C TYR A 6 11.28 -9.55 -9.76
N ILE A 7 10.60 -9.59 -8.62
CA ILE A 7 11.19 -9.28 -7.33
C ILE A 7 12.30 -10.26 -6.97
N VAL A 8 12.06 -11.54 -7.13
CA VAL A 8 13.03 -12.60 -6.80
C VAL A 8 14.27 -12.50 -7.69
N ASN A 9 14.08 -12.28 -9.00
CA ASN A 9 15.17 -12.21 -9.94
C ASN A 9 15.97 -10.91 -9.84
N ALA A 10 15.31 -9.82 -9.48
CA ALA A 10 15.96 -8.51 -9.37
C ALA A 10 16.84 -8.41 -8.12
N ASN A 11 16.56 -9.21 -7.08
CA ASN A 11 17.28 -9.18 -5.80
C ASN A 11 17.53 -7.75 -5.34
N THR A 12 16.47 -6.93 -5.34
CA THR A 12 16.55 -5.50 -5.07
C THR A 12 15.62 -5.10 -3.93
N ASP A 13 15.99 -4.05 -3.20
CA ASP A 13 15.14 -3.43 -2.19
C ASP A 13 14.09 -2.50 -2.79
N PHE A 14 14.18 -2.22 -4.08
CA PHE A 14 13.28 -1.27 -4.76
C PHE A 14 12.81 -1.81 -6.10
N VAL A 15 11.58 -1.42 -6.48
CA VAL A 15 10.99 -1.68 -7.79
C VAL A 15 10.43 -0.37 -8.34
N GLU A 16 10.24 -0.29 -9.65
CA GLU A 16 9.63 0.88 -10.28
C GLU A 16 8.14 0.96 -9.94
N LEU A 17 7.66 2.15 -9.63
CA LEU A 17 6.24 2.40 -9.29
C LEU A 17 5.30 1.84 -10.35
N LYS A 18 5.61 2.07 -11.63
CA LYS A 18 4.80 1.55 -12.74
C LYS A 18 4.57 0.04 -12.63
N ASN A 19 5.62 -0.72 -12.31
CA ASN A 19 5.53 -2.18 -12.21
C ASN A 19 4.62 -2.59 -11.05
N GLU A 20 4.73 -1.94 -9.91
CA GLU A 20 3.85 -2.24 -8.79
C GLU A 20 2.39 -1.86 -9.11
N MET A 21 2.15 -0.70 -9.69
CA MET A 21 0.80 -0.25 -10.05
C MET A 21 0.14 -1.16 -11.08
N LEU A 22 0.89 -1.64 -12.08
CA LEU A 22 0.37 -2.61 -13.06
C LEU A 22 0.06 -3.95 -12.40
N HIS A 23 0.89 -4.38 -11.46
CA HIS A 23 0.64 -5.59 -10.70
C HIS A 23 -0.67 -5.46 -9.89
N ILE A 24 -0.88 -4.31 -9.25
CA ILE A 24 -2.10 -4.04 -8.49
C ILE A 24 -3.33 -4.04 -9.41
N ARG A 25 -3.25 -3.46 -10.61
CA ARG A 25 -4.32 -3.53 -11.59
C ARG A 25 -4.68 -4.98 -11.94
N ASN A 26 -3.68 -5.82 -12.17
CA ASN A 26 -3.91 -7.23 -12.45
C ASN A 26 -4.55 -7.95 -11.27
N TYR A 27 -4.11 -7.64 -10.06
CA TYR A 27 -4.71 -8.18 -8.84
C TYR A 27 -6.19 -7.80 -8.75
N PHE A 28 -6.52 -6.55 -9.03
CA PHE A 28 -7.92 -6.07 -9.02
C PHE A 28 -8.76 -6.74 -10.10
N GLU A 29 -8.22 -7.00 -11.28
CA GLU A 29 -8.96 -7.73 -12.33
C GLU A 29 -9.32 -9.15 -11.86
N ILE A 30 -8.42 -9.81 -11.15
CA ILE A 30 -8.69 -11.14 -10.58
C ILE A 30 -9.79 -11.03 -9.51
N GLN A 31 -9.73 -10.05 -8.64
CA GLN A 31 -10.74 -9.85 -7.60
C GLN A 31 -12.10 -9.47 -8.20
N ARG A 32 -12.12 -8.65 -9.25
CA ARG A 32 -13.34 -8.26 -9.94
C ARG A 32 -14.02 -9.45 -10.60
N ALA A 33 -13.25 -10.35 -11.21
CA ALA A 33 -13.77 -11.59 -11.78
C ALA A 33 -14.39 -12.49 -10.72
N ARG A 34 -13.81 -12.49 -9.52
CA ARG A 34 -14.28 -13.30 -8.39
C ARG A 34 -15.48 -12.67 -7.68
N TYR A 35 -15.58 -11.34 -7.65
CA TYR A 35 -16.62 -10.57 -6.96
C TYR A 35 -17.18 -9.47 -7.88
N PRO A 36 -17.87 -9.83 -8.98
CA PRO A 36 -18.14 -8.89 -10.09
C PRO A 36 -19.02 -7.69 -9.73
N GLU A 37 -19.91 -7.80 -8.74
CA GLU A 37 -20.82 -6.72 -8.38
C GLU A 37 -20.46 -6.04 -7.05
N GLU A 38 -19.48 -6.60 -6.37
CA GLU A 38 -19.11 -6.17 -5.01
C GLU A 38 -17.82 -5.38 -4.98
N PHE A 39 -17.14 -5.27 -6.12
CA PHE A 39 -15.79 -4.74 -6.14
C PHE A 39 -15.61 -3.71 -7.24
N PHE A 40 -15.23 -2.51 -6.86
CA PHE A 40 -14.84 -1.43 -7.75
C PHE A 40 -13.47 -0.90 -7.34
N ALA A 41 -12.58 -0.68 -8.29
CA ALA A 41 -11.24 -0.20 -7.99
C ALA A 41 -10.73 0.78 -9.03
N ILE A 42 -10.00 1.78 -8.58
CA ILE A 42 -9.29 2.73 -9.43
C ILE A 42 -7.82 2.68 -9.04
N VAL A 43 -6.95 2.57 -10.04
CA VAL A 43 -5.49 2.65 -9.89
C VAL A 43 -4.98 3.71 -10.85
N GLU A 44 -4.48 4.81 -10.31
CA GLU A 44 -4.00 5.93 -11.10
C GLU A 44 -2.68 6.47 -10.54
N TRP A 45 -1.81 6.94 -11.42
CA TRP A 45 -0.58 7.58 -11.02
C TRP A 45 -0.10 8.54 -12.10
N ASP A 46 0.68 9.53 -11.69
CA ASP A 46 1.32 10.45 -12.64
C ASP A 46 2.37 9.69 -13.46
N GLU A 47 2.31 9.76 -14.77
CA GLU A 47 3.27 9.09 -15.67
C GLU A 47 4.71 9.49 -15.38
N GLU A 48 4.92 10.72 -14.94
CA GLU A 48 6.22 11.21 -14.53
C GLU A 48 6.87 10.35 -13.45
N LEU A 49 6.06 9.61 -12.68
CA LEU A 49 6.50 8.75 -11.60
C LEU A 49 6.75 7.29 -12.02
N ASP A 50 6.62 6.96 -13.30
CA ASP A 50 6.75 5.57 -13.77
C ASP A 50 8.01 4.89 -13.26
N ASN A 51 9.14 5.58 -13.32
CA ASN A 51 10.45 5.05 -12.96
C ASN A 51 10.86 5.37 -11.51
N CYS A 52 9.97 5.98 -10.74
CA CYS A 52 10.21 6.22 -9.33
C CYS A 52 10.32 4.90 -8.59
N LEU A 53 11.31 4.78 -7.72
CA LEU A 53 11.59 3.54 -6.99
C LEU A 53 10.88 3.51 -5.66
N ILE A 54 10.20 2.41 -5.38
CA ILE A 54 9.52 2.15 -4.10
C ILE A 54 9.86 0.73 -3.64
N PRO A 55 9.72 0.43 -2.34
CA PRO A 55 9.91 -0.95 -1.87
C PRO A 55 8.91 -1.90 -2.52
N PRO A 56 9.35 -3.10 -2.93
CA PRO A 56 8.45 -4.09 -3.54
C PRO A 56 7.31 -4.47 -2.59
N LEU A 57 6.11 -4.61 -3.13
CA LEU A 57 4.90 -5.02 -2.41
C LEU A 57 4.44 -4.03 -1.33
N LEU A 58 5.01 -2.83 -1.28
CA LEU A 58 4.63 -1.83 -0.29
C LEU A 58 3.14 -1.48 -0.40
N ILE A 59 2.71 -1.07 -1.57
CA ILE A 59 1.31 -0.69 -1.82
C ILE A 59 0.42 -1.92 -1.76
N GLN A 60 0.88 -3.03 -2.33
CA GLN A 60 0.14 -4.30 -2.36
C GLN A 60 -0.25 -4.77 -0.96
N ASN A 61 0.63 -4.62 0.02
CA ASN A 61 0.33 -5.03 1.40
C ASN A 61 -0.88 -4.28 1.97
N PHE A 62 -1.00 -2.98 1.69
CA PHE A 62 -2.15 -2.19 2.14
C PHE A 62 -3.41 -2.52 1.35
N VAL A 63 -3.28 -2.77 0.06
CA VAL A 63 -4.40 -3.17 -0.81
C VAL A 63 -5.00 -4.51 -0.36
N GLU A 64 -4.14 -5.51 -0.15
CA GLU A 64 -4.60 -6.83 0.29
C GLU A 64 -5.30 -6.77 1.65
N ASN A 65 -4.77 -5.95 2.55
CA ASN A 65 -5.38 -5.76 3.87
C ASN A 65 -6.79 -5.17 3.76
N ALA A 66 -6.98 -4.17 2.90
CA ALA A 66 -8.28 -3.56 2.66
C ALA A 66 -9.29 -4.58 2.12
N ILE A 67 -8.90 -5.36 1.12
CA ILE A 67 -9.77 -6.36 0.50
C ILE A 67 -10.13 -7.47 1.50
N LYS A 68 -9.14 -7.97 2.21
CA LYS A 68 -9.31 -9.07 3.15
C LYS A 68 -10.39 -8.75 4.19
N HIS A 69 -10.39 -7.54 4.72
CA HIS A 69 -11.34 -7.17 5.77
C HIS A 69 -12.74 -6.87 5.21
N SER A 70 -12.85 -6.38 3.98
CA SER A 70 -14.13 -5.94 3.43
C SER A 70 -14.87 -7.01 2.66
N LEU A 71 -14.22 -7.77 1.80
CA LEU A 71 -14.88 -8.80 0.98
C LEU A 71 -15.28 -10.03 1.78
N MET A 72 -14.59 -10.34 2.87
CA MET A 72 -14.94 -11.49 3.71
C MET A 72 -16.27 -11.33 4.43
N ILE A 73 -16.81 -10.13 4.51
CA ILE A 73 -18.10 -9.86 5.18
C ILE A 73 -19.26 -9.72 4.18
N GLY A 74 -19.01 -9.96 2.89
CA GLY A 74 -20.07 -9.92 1.86
C GLY A 74 -20.56 -8.52 1.52
N ASN A 75 -19.82 -7.49 1.87
CA ASN A 75 -20.14 -6.10 1.55
C ASN A 75 -19.40 -5.67 0.29
N SER A 76 -20.02 -4.77 -0.47
CA SER A 76 -19.34 -4.14 -1.59
C SER A 76 -18.24 -3.20 -1.09
N ILE A 77 -17.16 -3.08 -1.85
CA ILE A 77 -16.05 -2.21 -1.50
C ILE A 77 -15.55 -1.46 -2.74
N ASP A 78 -15.27 -0.19 -2.55
CA ASP A 78 -14.56 0.64 -3.51
C ASP A 78 -13.16 0.88 -2.98
N ILE A 79 -12.14 0.69 -3.83
CA ILE A 79 -10.74 0.89 -3.45
C ILE A 79 -10.09 1.87 -4.43
N PHE A 80 -9.36 2.83 -3.88
CA PHE A 80 -8.67 3.86 -4.63
C PHE A 80 -7.17 3.78 -4.31
N VAL A 81 -6.36 3.55 -5.33
CA VAL A 81 -4.90 3.56 -5.23
C VAL A 81 -4.39 4.66 -6.14
N ILE A 82 -3.86 5.71 -5.55
CA ILE A 82 -3.47 6.90 -6.29
C ILE A 82 -2.05 7.32 -5.87
N ALA A 83 -1.17 7.52 -6.83
CA ALA A 83 0.16 8.06 -6.58
C ALA A 83 0.34 9.35 -7.35
N LYS A 84 0.81 10.39 -6.68
CA LYS A 84 1.05 11.70 -7.28
C LYS A 84 2.38 12.27 -6.86
N LYS A 85 2.87 13.14 -7.69
CA LYS A 85 4.00 14.00 -7.39
C LYS A 85 3.63 14.96 -6.26
N MET A 86 4.53 15.14 -5.31
CA MET A 86 4.40 16.11 -4.22
C MET A 86 5.64 16.98 -4.22
N GLY A 87 5.57 18.12 -4.93
CA GLY A 87 6.77 18.89 -5.24
C GLY A 87 7.68 18.09 -6.17
N ASP A 88 8.96 18.43 -6.21
CA ASP A 88 9.94 17.76 -7.08
C ASP A 88 10.65 16.61 -6.39
N GLU A 89 10.65 16.58 -5.07
CA GLU A 89 11.46 15.66 -4.28
C GLU A 89 10.69 14.55 -3.57
N LYS A 90 9.36 14.61 -3.58
CA LYS A 90 8.51 13.64 -2.86
C LYS A 90 7.41 13.10 -3.73
N ILE A 91 6.92 11.93 -3.34
CA ILE A 91 5.72 11.33 -3.90
C ILE A 91 4.71 11.07 -2.78
N GLN A 92 3.44 11.13 -3.14
CA GLN A 92 2.34 10.88 -2.21
C GLN A 92 1.50 9.73 -2.77
N ILE A 93 1.30 8.71 -1.95
CA ILE A 93 0.55 7.52 -2.34
C ILE A 93 -0.61 7.35 -1.39
N PHE A 94 -1.81 7.18 -1.94
CA PHE A 94 -3.02 6.91 -1.18
C PHE A 94 -3.54 5.53 -1.47
N VAL A 95 -3.94 4.82 -0.43
CA VAL A 95 -4.75 3.61 -0.54
C VAL A 95 -5.97 3.83 0.35
N ALA A 96 -7.11 4.06 -0.26
CA ALA A 96 -8.35 4.34 0.47
C ALA A 96 -9.42 3.33 0.08
N ASP A 97 -10.25 2.95 1.03
CA ASP A 97 -11.38 2.06 0.78
C ASP A 97 -12.65 2.55 1.47
N THR A 98 -13.78 2.01 1.03
CA THR A 98 -15.10 2.33 1.58
C THR A 98 -15.63 1.22 2.49
N GLY A 99 -14.77 0.34 2.98
CA GLY A 99 -15.13 -0.75 3.88
C GLY A 99 -15.55 -0.26 5.26
N LYS A 100 -15.56 -1.18 6.22
CA LYS A 100 -16.00 -0.85 7.58
C LYS A 100 -15.06 0.08 8.36
N GLY A 101 -13.87 0.30 7.84
CA GLY A 101 -12.85 1.11 8.50
C GLY A 101 -12.00 0.30 9.48
N ILE A 102 -10.82 0.81 9.73
CA ILE A 102 -9.88 0.21 10.66
C ILE A 102 -10.36 0.45 12.11
N SER A 103 -10.25 -0.57 12.96
CA SER A 103 -10.68 -0.47 14.35
C SER A 103 -9.68 0.30 15.21
N ASP A 104 -10.14 0.83 16.34
CA ASP A 104 -9.26 1.48 17.33
C ASP A 104 -8.21 0.51 17.86
N GLU A 105 -8.58 -0.77 18.02
CA GLU A 105 -7.67 -1.81 18.48
C GLU A 105 -6.49 -1.97 17.52
N ILE A 106 -6.76 -2.03 16.22
CA ILE A 106 -5.72 -2.15 15.20
C ILE A 106 -4.87 -0.90 15.12
N LEU A 107 -5.49 0.28 15.18
CA LEU A 107 -4.74 1.55 15.21
C LEU A 107 -3.79 1.61 16.41
N GLU A 108 -4.23 1.15 17.58
CA GLU A 108 -3.37 1.11 18.76
C GLU A 108 -2.21 0.13 18.60
N LYS A 109 -2.45 -1.03 17.99
CA LYS A 109 -1.38 -2.00 17.69
C LYS A 109 -0.35 -1.44 16.72
N ILE A 110 -0.80 -0.72 15.70
CA ILE A 110 0.11 -0.05 14.75
C ILE A 110 0.98 0.97 15.49
N LYS A 111 0.36 1.77 16.36
CA LYS A 111 1.07 2.76 17.15
C LYS A 111 2.14 2.11 18.03
N ARG A 112 1.78 1.05 18.75
CA ARG A 112 2.72 0.30 19.59
C ARG A 112 3.87 -0.29 18.79
N PHE A 113 3.56 -0.87 17.64
CA PHE A 113 4.60 -1.43 16.77
C PHE A 113 5.59 -0.35 16.34
N ARG A 114 5.08 0.82 15.94
CA ARG A 114 5.93 1.94 15.52
C ARG A 114 6.80 2.48 16.64
N GLU A 115 6.28 2.49 17.88
CA GLU A 115 7.00 3.00 19.05
C GLU A 115 8.01 1.99 19.60
N THR A 116 7.62 0.72 19.71
CA THR A 116 8.41 -0.31 20.40
C THR A 116 9.22 -1.21 19.48
N LYS A 117 8.88 -1.27 18.19
CA LYS A 117 9.45 -2.22 17.22
C LYS A 117 9.17 -3.68 17.56
N GLN A 118 8.27 -3.94 18.50
CA GLN A 118 7.93 -5.29 18.91
C GLN A 118 6.69 -5.78 18.17
N TYR A 119 6.75 -7.02 17.69
CA TYR A 119 5.64 -7.67 17.00
C TYR A 119 4.36 -7.58 17.83
N GLN A 120 3.26 -7.19 17.17
CA GLN A 120 1.94 -7.09 17.78
C GLN A 120 1.08 -8.23 17.27
N ASP A 121 0.60 -9.07 18.18
CA ASP A 121 -0.30 -10.17 17.86
C ASP A 121 -1.63 -9.61 17.32
N GLY A 122 -2.14 -10.20 16.26
CA GLY A 122 -3.34 -9.73 15.58
C GLY A 122 -3.14 -8.61 14.58
N LEU A 123 -1.94 -8.05 14.49
CA LEU A 123 -1.56 -7.14 13.42
C LEU A 123 -0.90 -7.95 12.31
N GLY A 124 -1.38 -7.82 11.08
CA GLY A 124 -0.89 -8.62 9.95
C GLY A 124 0.62 -8.48 9.73
N VAL A 125 1.26 -9.58 9.38
CA VAL A 125 2.70 -9.60 9.09
C VAL A 125 3.06 -8.64 7.95
N GLY A 126 2.22 -8.57 6.92
CA GLY A 126 2.44 -7.66 5.78
C GLY A 126 2.52 -6.20 6.19
N ILE A 127 1.63 -5.76 7.08
CA ILE A 127 1.60 -4.38 7.58
C ILE A 127 2.86 -4.10 8.41
N GLN A 128 3.24 -5.01 9.28
CA GLN A 128 4.43 -4.84 10.11
C GLN A 128 5.70 -4.79 9.27
N ASN A 129 5.80 -5.67 8.28
CA ASN A 129 6.93 -5.66 7.34
C ASN A 129 6.98 -4.37 6.53
N ALA A 130 5.84 -3.87 6.07
CA ALA A 130 5.77 -2.61 5.33
C ALA A 130 6.27 -1.45 6.17
N ILE A 131 5.82 -1.35 7.43
CA ILE A 131 6.24 -0.28 8.35
C ILE A 131 7.74 -0.36 8.61
N GLU A 132 8.25 -1.55 8.90
CA GLU A 132 9.68 -1.75 9.17
C GLU A 132 10.55 -1.39 7.96
N ARG A 133 10.15 -1.82 6.78
CA ARG A 133 10.89 -1.51 5.55
C ARG A 133 10.91 -0.03 5.24
N LEU A 134 9.80 0.67 5.45
CA LEU A 134 9.74 2.11 5.28
C LEU A 134 10.76 2.81 6.18
N GLU A 135 10.84 2.38 7.42
CA GLU A 135 11.74 2.98 8.39
C GLU A 135 13.22 2.75 8.01
N VAL A 136 13.55 1.53 7.63
CA VAL A 136 14.92 1.16 7.27
C VAL A 136 15.33 1.79 5.94
N LEU A 137 14.51 1.66 4.89
CA LEU A 137 14.89 2.08 3.54
C LEU A 137 14.85 3.59 3.34
N TYR A 138 14.05 4.30 4.13
CA TYR A 138 13.96 5.77 4.06
C TYR A 138 14.59 6.46 5.27
N GLU A 139 15.32 5.71 6.09
CA GLU A 139 16.06 6.25 7.24
C GLU A 139 15.19 7.12 8.17
N GLY A 140 13.97 6.69 8.41
CA GLY A 140 13.01 7.39 9.24
C GLY A 140 12.35 8.61 8.60
N LYS A 141 12.63 8.90 7.34
CA LYS A 141 12.10 10.09 6.64
C LYS A 141 10.77 9.83 5.94
N ALA A 142 10.34 8.57 5.79
CA ALA A 142 9.04 8.27 5.20
C ALA A 142 7.92 8.60 6.19
N GLU A 143 6.83 9.19 5.69
CA GLU A 143 5.65 9.42 6.50
C GLU A 143 4.59 8.39 6.15
N LEU A 144 3.98 7.80 7.17
CA LEU A 144 2.88 6.86 7.03
C LEU A 144 1.77 7.30 7.96
N LYS A 145 0.60 7.58 7.39
CA LYS A 145 -0.60 7.91 8.13
C LYS A 145 -1.67 6.87 7.81
N ILE A 146 -2.24 6.27 8.84
CA ILE A 146 -3.31 5.29 8.71
C ILE A 146 -4.45 5.73 9.60
N GLY A 147 -5.65 5.81 9.06
CA GLY A 147 -6.82 6.24 9.82
C GLY A 147 -8.11 5.86 9.15
N ARG A 148 -9.22 6.25 9.80
CA ARG A 148 -10.54 6.07 9.24
C ARG A 148 -10.83 7.17 8.24
N ASP A 149 -11.50 6.78 7.14
CA ASP A 149 -12.02 7.71 6.17
C ASP A 149 -13.51 7.95 6.44
N ARG A 150 -14.08 8.98 5.83
CA ARG A 150 -15.49 9.30 6.00
C ARG A 150 -16.28 9.03 4.71
N PRO A 151 -17.53 8.54 4.81
CA PRO A 151 -18.28 8.20 6.02
C PRO A 151 -17.88 6.87 6.63
N ASN A 152 -17.32 5.94 5.88
CA ASN A 152 -16.83 4.65 6.33
C ASN A 152 -15.63 4.26 5.48
N GLY A 153 -14.66 3.59 6.07
CA GLY A 153 -13.51 3.09 5.35
C GLY A 153 -12.19 3.40 6.04
N THR A 154 -11.12 3.01 5.38
CA THR A 154 -9.76 3.21 5.84
C THR A 154 -8.98 3.99 4.81
N ARG A 155 -8.10 4.87 5.26
CA ARG A 155 -7.22 5.64 4.39
C ARG A 155 -5.78 5.47 4.86
N VAL A 156 -4.94 5.05 3.94
CA VAL A 156 -3.49 5.00 4.12
C VAL A 156 -2.88 6.07 3.24
N GLU A 157 -2.01 6.88 3.81
CA GLU A 157 -1.26 7.90 3.08
C GLU A 157 0.22 7.69 3.33
N LEU A 158 0.97 7.60 2.25
CA LEU A 158 2.43 7.48 2.26
C LEU A 158 3.02 8.71 1.62
N ILE A 159 3.99 9.34 2.29
CA ILE A 159 4.79 10.41 1.72
C ILE A 159 6.23 9.94 1.73
N LEU A 160 6.79 9.76 0.56
CA LEU A 160 8.09 9.16 0.36
C LEU A 160 9.01 10.09 -0.42
N GLU A 161 10.29 10.02 -0.12
CA GLU A 161 11.31 10.65 -0.93
C GLU A 161 11.29 10.06 -2.34
N ARG A 162 11.33 10.92 -3.35
CA ARG A 162 11.36 10.49 -4.75
C ARG A 162 12.73 9.93 -5.07
N LYS A 163 12.79 8.65 -5.36
CA LYS A 163 14.03 7.95 -5.74
C LYS A 163 13.91 7.46 -7.17
N GLU A 164 14.99 7.60 -7.94
CA GLU A 164 15.05 7.10 -9.30
C GLU A 164 16.30 6.25 -9.48
N LYS A 165 16.36 5.46 -10.56
CA LYS A 165 17.52 4.64 -10.88
C LYS A 165 18.76 5.53 -10.96
N GLY A 166 19.80 5.17 -10.22
CA GLY A 166 21.04 5.94 -10.18
C GLY A 166 21.19 6.82 -8.94
N ASP A 167 20.13 6.98 -8.15
CA ASP A 167 20.14 7.79 -6.92
C ASP A 167 20.52 6.98 -5.69
N ALA A 168 20.73 5.69 -5.86
CA ALA A 168 21.01 4.79 -4.73
C ALA A 168 22.50 4.76 -4.39
#